data_3e7e60066b2720fd3a925176ad7b5458
#
_entry.id   3e7e60066b2720fd3a925176ad7b5458
#
_cell.length_a   1.000
_cell.length_b   1.000
_cell.length_c   1.000
_cell.angle_alpha   90.00
_cell.angle_beta   90.00
_cell.angle_gamma   90.00
#
_symmetry.space_group_name_H-M   'P 1'
#
loop_
_entity.id
_entity.type
_entity.pdbx_description
1 polymer ?
#
loop_
_entity_poly.entity_id
_entity_poly.type
_entity_poly.pdbx_seq_one_letter_code
_entity_poly.pdbx_strand_id
1 'polypeptide(L)'
;MNKKFKFSAIVAFILIVLLGLWKISNSRSFQIAGELITDFQLNDSLIALTFDDGPSSKYTDEILSILNQYNVKATFFVTGKETEEYPNGARKIVENGHQLGNHSYSHPKMVFKSVSFLENELDRTDQAIRNAGYKGKIYFRPPYCKKLFLLPWVLKGRNQVSITWDIEPESYAEVRSKAHSIASHINDRVHPGSIILLHVMYDQREESRKSLPIFIKELQKKGYRFVTVDELVRSGNKDGV
;
A
#
# COMPACT_ATOMS: atom_id res chain seq x y z
N MET A 1 -29.58 32.13 26.74
CA MET A 1 -29.36 31.26 25.56
C MET A 1 -30.36 30.10 25.61
N ASN A 2 -31.23 29.98 24.62
CA ASN A 2 -32.38 29.05 24.58
C ASN A 2 -31.85 27.59 24.60
N LYS A 3 -32.54 26.68 25.36
CA LYS A 3 -32.18 25.26 25.48
C LYS A 3 -32.06 24.58 24.08
N LYS A 4 -32.93 24.94 23.13
CA LYS A 4 -32.87 24.44 21.75
C LYS A 4 -31.57 24.87 21.04
N PHE A 5 -31.12 26.12 21.23
CA PHE A 5 -29.85 26.59 20.63
C PHE A 5 -28.64 25.84 21.20
N LYS A 6 -28.58 25.61 22.52
CA LYS A 6 -27.51 24.83 23.14
C LYS A 6 -27.48 23.41 22.59
N PHE A 7 -28.63 22.77 22.47
CA PHE A 7 -28.74 21.42 21.91
C PHE A 7 -28.24 21.34 20.46
N SER A 8 -28.70 22.27 19.60
CA SER A 8 -28.24 22.35 18.21
C SER A 8 -26.73 22.57 18.09
N ALA A 9 -26.14 23.41 18.96
CA ALA A 9 -24.70 23.65 18.99
C ALA A 9 -23.90 22.39 19.38
N ILE A 10 -24.40 21.62 20.35
CA ILE A 10 -23.76 20.34 20.76
C ILE A 10 -23.84 19.32 19.60
N VAL A 11 -24.98 19.19 18.95
CA VAL A 11 -25.14 18.28 17.81
C VAL A 11 -24.19 18.67 16.67
N ALA A 12 -24.14 19.96 16.33
CA ALA A 12 -23.22 20.46 15.30
C ALA A 12 -21.74 20.18 15.66
N PHE A 13 -21.36 20.39 16.91
CA PHE A 13 -20.00 20.06 17.39
C PHE A 13 -19.68 18.58 17.25
N ILE A 14 -20.59 17.69 17.66
CA ILE A 14 -20.40 16.25 17.52
C ILE A 14 -20.22 15.86 16.05
N LEU A 15 -21.03 16.40 15.14
CA LEU A 15 -20.92 16.13 13.71
C LEU A 15 -19.58 16.61 13.15
N ILE A 16 -19.09 17.77 13.55
CA ILE A 16 -17.75 18.27 13.14
C ILE A 16 -16.65 17.33 13.62
N VAL A 17 -16.72 16.89 14.88
CA VAL A 17 -15.76 15.92 15.43
C VAL A 17 -15.78 14.61 14.66
N LEU A 18 -16.96 14.05 14.39
CA LEU A 18 -17.10 12.80 13.63
C LEU A 18 -16.57 12.94 12.20
N LEU A 19 -16.85 14.06 11.52
CA LEU A 19 -16.29 14.34 10.20
C LEU A 19 -14.76 14.48 10.24
N GLY A 20 -14.21 15.11 11.28
CA GLY A 20 -12.77 15.22 11.50
C GLY A 20 -12.13 13.83 11.69
N LEU A 21 -12.68 13.01 12.54
CA LEU A 21 -12.22 11.63 12.77
C LEU A 21 -12.31 10.77 11.49
N TRP A 22 -13.40 10.95 10.74
CA TRP A 22 -13.54 10.25 9.45
C TRP A 22 -12.46 10.66 8.45
N LYS A 23 -12.16 11.96 8.32
CA LYS A 23 -11.09 12.48 7.46
C LYS A 23 -9.73 11.94 7.88
N ILE A 24 -9.39 11.98 9.16
CA ILE A 24 -8.13 11.45 9.72
C ILE A 24 -8.02 9.94 9.41
N SER A 25 -9.09 9.20 9.67
CA SER A 25 -9.12 7.74 9.43
C SER A 25 -8.86 7.36 7.96
N ASN A 26 -9.22 8.21 7.01
CA ASN A 26 -9.07 7.96 5.58
C ASN A 26 -7.86 8.67 4.95
N SER A 27 -7.11 9.45 5.73
CA SER A 27 -6.01 10.24 5.16
C SER A 27 -4.90 9.34 4.65
N ARG A 28 -4.45 9.57 3.41
CA ARG A 28 -3.26 8.91 2.84
C ARG A 28 -1.96 9.53 3.33
N SER A 29 -1.97 10.84 3.62
CA SER A 29 -0.77 11.63 3.92
C SER A 29 -0.63 12.02 5.39
N PHE A 30 -1.54 11.57 6.26
CA PHE A 30 -1.51 11.90 7.67
C PHE A 30 -1.89 10.72 8.57
N GLN A 31 -1.15 10.57 9.67
CA GLN A 31 -1.50 9.74 10.82
C GLN A 31 -1.02 10.42 12.10
N ILE A 32 -1.65 10.09 13.22
CA ILE A 32 -1.44 10.82 14.49
C ILE A 32 -0.14 10.46 15.23
N ALA A 33 0.50 9.34 14.87
CA ALA A 33 1.73 8.85 15.50
C ALA A 33 2.52 7.96 14.55
N GLY A 34 3.84 7.89 14.74
CA GLY A 34 4.74 7.11 13.89
C GLY A 34 4.95 7.73 12.52
N GLU A 35 5.74 7.07 11.70
CA GLU A 35 6.11 7.50 10.36
C GLU A 35 5.09 6.99 9.33
N LEU A 36 4.72 7.84 8.37
CA LEU A 36 3.87 7.52 7.23
C LEU A 36 4.48 8.16 5.99
N ILE A 37 4.65 7.35 4.96
CA ILE A 37 5.22 7.76 3.68
C ILE A 37 4.17 7.52 2.60
N THR A 38 3.92 8.55 1.78
CA THR A 38 2.98 8.53 0.65
C THR A 38 3.72 8.52 -0.69
N ASP A 39 4.77 9.29 -0.78
CA ASP A 39 5.67 9.49 -1.90
C ASP A 39 6.94 10.20 -1.42
N PHE A 40 7.85 10.46 -2.33
CA PHE A 40 9.03 11.30 -2.13
C PHE A 40 9.13 12.34 -3.23
N GLN A 41 9.86 13.41 -2.98
CA GLN A 41 10.35 14.33 -4.02
C GLN A 41 11.82 14.02 -4.25
N LEU A 42 12.12 13.28 -5.32
CA LEU A 42 13.49 12.84 -5.63
C LEU A 42 14.03 13.57 -6.85
N ASN A 43 15.35 13.70 -6.91
CA ASN A 43 16.06 14.14 -8.10
C ASN A 43 16.21 13.00 -9.12
N ASP A 44 16.40 11.77 -8.63
CA ASP A 44 16.49 10.56 -9.44
C ASP A 44 15.11 10.06 -9.86
N SER A 45 14.96 9.64 -11.11
CA SER A 45 13.70 9.08 -11.66
C SER A 45 13.39 7.68 -11.12
N LEU A 46 13.34 7.53 -9.79
CA LEU A 46 12.98 6.30 -9.08
C LEU A 46 11.51 6.32 -8.72
N ILE A 47 10.82 5.17 -8.91
CA ILE A 47 9.42 4.98 -8.54
C ILE A 47 9.23 3.59 -7.94
N ALA A 48 8.25 3.43 -7.05
CA ALA A 48 7.88 2.13 -6.50
C ALA A 48 6.55 1.64 -7.09
N LEU A 49 6.56 0.45 -7.72
CA LEU A 49 5.36 -0.27 -8.07
C LEU A 49 4.99 -1.17 -6.89
N THR A 50 3.76 -1.06 -6.41
CA THR A 50 3.30 -1.81 -5.25
C THR A 50 1.98 -2.52 -5.53
N PHE A 51 1.85 -3.71 -4.98
CA PHE A 51 0.64 -4.53 -5.08
C PHE A 51 0.12 -4.82 -3.69
N ASP A 52 -1.18 -4.67 -3.49
CA ASP A 52 -1.86 -5.07 -2.27
C ASP A 52 -2.57 -6.42 -2.47
N ASP A 53 -2.73 -7.14 -1.36
CA ASP A 53 -3.35 -8.46 -1.26
C ASP A 53 -2.50 -9.62 -1.81
N GLY A 54 -3.03 -10.82 -1.69
CA GLY A 54 -2.35 -12.05 -2.07
C GLY A 54 -1.25 -12.49 -1.09
N PRO A 55 -0.41 -13.43 -1.50
CA PRO A 55 -0.27 -14.02 -2.83
C PRO A 55 -1.48 -14.88 -3.25
N SER A 56 -1.56 -15.21 -4.53
CA SER A 56 -2.64 -16.00 -5.08
C SER A 56 -2.09 -17.20 -5.86
N SER A 57 -2.76 -18.35 -5.79
CA SER A 57 -2.38 -19.53 -6.58
C SER A 57 -2.49 -19.32 -8.08
N LYS A 58 -3.36 -18.38 -8.51
CA LYS A 58 -3.70 -18.17 -9.90
C LYS A 58 -2.84 -17.10 -10.58
N TYR A 59 -2.55 -16.01 -9.88
CA TYR A 59 -1.99 -14.82 -10.51
C TYR A 59 -0.56 -14.48 -10.11
N THR A 60 -0.03 -15.04 -9.02
CA THR A 60 1.34 -14.72 -8.57
C THR A 60 2.37 -15.01 -9.66
N ASP A 61 2.30 -16.19 -10.31
CA ASP A 61 3.25 -16.56 -11.35
C ASP A 61 3.12 -15.70 -12.61
N GLU A 62 1.90 -15.31 -13.01
CA GLU A 62 1.64 -14.38 -14.11
C GLU A 62 2.31 -13.02 -13.84
N ILE A 63 2.10 -12.45 -12.66
CA ILE A 63 2.67 -11.16 -12.29
C ILE A 63 4.20 -11.21 -12.24
N LEU A 64 4.77 -12.24 -11.63
CA LEU A 64 6.22 -12.43 -11.59
C LEU A 64 6.82 -12.57 -12.98
N SER A 65 6.15 -13.28 -13.89
CA SER A 65 6.58 -13.40 -15.28
C SER A 65 6.62 -12.03 -15.99
N ILE A 66 5.57 -11.20 -15.82
CA ILE A 66 5.53 -9.86 -16.39
C ILE A 66 6.67 -9.00 -15.83
N LEU A 67 6.85 -8.96 -14.49
CA LEU A 67 7.89 -8.16 -13.86
C LEU A 67 9.30 -8.59 -14.31
N ASN A 68 9.54 -9.89 -14.43
CA ASN A 68 10.81 -10.44 -14.93
C ASN A 68 11.07 -10.08 -16.39
N GLN A 69 10.04 -10.14 -17.25
CA GLN A 69 10.15 -9.75 -18.66
C GLN A 69 10.67 -8.32 -18.85
N TYR A 70 10.28 -7.41 -17.96
CA TYR A 70 10.69 -6.00 -17.99
C TYR A 70 11.84 -5.67 -17.03
N ASN A 71 12.41 -6.67 -16.34
CA ASN A 71 13.43 -6.49 -15.30
C ASN A 71 13.03 -5.44 -14.24
N VAL A 72 11.80 -5.54 -13.73
CA VAL A 72 11.22 -4.64 -12.73
C VAL A 72 11.18 -5.32 -11.37
N LYS A 73 11.57 -4.61 -10.33
CA LYS A 73 11.33 -5.01 -8.93
C LYS A 73 10.15 -4.23 -8.37
N ALA A 74 9.36 -4.90 -7.52
CA ALA A 74 8.15 -4.37 -6.92
C ALA A 74 8.06 -4.74 -5.44
N THR A 75 7.14 -4.09 -4.72
CA THR A 75 6.80 -4.43 -3.33
C THR A 75 5.38 -4.99 -3.27
N PHE A 76 5.24 -6.15 -2.64
CA PHE A 76 3.95 -6.82 -2.41
C PHE A 76 3.56 -6.67 -0.95
N PHE A 77 2.51 -5.93 -0.66
CA PHE A 77 1.89 -5.85 0.67
C PHE A 77 0.90 -7.01 0.79
N VAL A 78 1.39 -8.12 1.32
CA VAL A 78 0.64 -9.37 1.37
C VAL A 78 -0.20 -9.49 2.64
N THR A 79 -1.34 -10.18 2.56
CA THR A 79 -2.08 -10.58 3.75
C THR A 79 -1.45 -11.82 4.38
N GLY A 80 -1.45 -11.89 5.71
CA GLY A 80 -0.88 -13.05 6.41
C GLY A 80 -1.64 -14.34 6.08
N LYS A 81 -2.98 -14.25 5.99
CA LYS A 81 -3.86 -15.39 5.67
C LYS A 81 -3.54 -15.98 4.30
N GLU A 82 -3.49 -15.17 3.25
CA GLU A 82 -3.19 -15.63 1.90
C GLU A 82 -1.74 -16.13 1.78
N THR A 83 -0.81 -15.51 2.56
CA THR A 83 0.59 -15.98 2.63
C THR A 83 0.69 -17.37 3.26
N GLU A 84 -0.08 -17.67 4.29
CA GLU A 84 -0.16 -19.02 4.89
C GLU A 84 -0.87 -20.00 3.96
N GLU A 85 -1.89 -19.57 3.22
CA GLU A 85 -2.66 -20.39 2.27
C GLU A 85 -1.82 -20.73 1.02
N TYR A 86 -1.01 -19.78 0.54
CA TYR A 86 -0.18 -19.92 -0.67
C TYR A 86 1.30 -19.65 -0.39
N PRO A 87 1.96 -20.42 0.48
CA PRO A 87 3.33 -20.14 0.94
C PRO A 87 4.36 -20.21 -0.19
N ASN A 88 4.13 -21.05 -1.20
CA ASN A 88 4.99 -21.13 -2.38
C ASN A 88 4.92 -19.85 -3.23
N GLY A 89 3.76 -19.20 -3.31
CA GLY A 89 3.62 -17.91 -3.99
C GLY A 89 4.45 -16.82 -3.31
N ALA A 90 4.34 -16.71 -1.98
CA ALA A 90 5.12 -15.76 -1.20
C ALA A 90 6.63 -16.01 -1.33
N ARG A 91 7.06 -17.30 -1.27
CA ARG A 91 8.47 -17.68 -1.47
C ARG A 91 8.98 -17.26 -2.85
N LYS A 92 8.23 -17.55 -3.92
CA LYS A 92 8.58 -17.14 -5.28
C LYS A 92 8.74 -15.62 -5.42
N ILE A 93 7.90 -14.82 -4.77
CA ILE A 93 8.04 -13.36 -4.75
C ILE A 93 9.41 -12.97 -4.18
N VAL A 94 9.83 -13.57 -3.06
CA VAL A 94 11.13 -13.33 -2.43
C VAL A 94 12.29 -13.79 -3.32
N GLU A 95 12.22 -15.02 -3.86
CA GLU A 95 13.25 -15.63 -4.71
C GLU A 95 13.48 -14.82 -6.00
N ASN A 96 12.45 -14.16 -6.52
CA ASN A 96 12.55 -13.24 -7.65
C ASN A 96 13.08 -11.85 -7.25
N GLY A 97 13.48 -11.62 -6.00
CA GLY A 97 14.10 -10.39 -5.52
C GLY A 97 13.11 -9.25 -5.31
N HIS A 98 11.82 -9.54 -5.13
CA HIS A 98 10.81 -8.55 -4.76
C HIS A 98 10.75 -8.39 -3.25
N GLN A 99 10.17 -7.28 -2.81
CA GLN A 99 9.95 -6.99 -1.40
C GLN A 99 8.58 -7.48 -0.95
N LEU A 100 8.51 -8.03 0.29
CA LEU A 100 7.26 -8.25 0.99
C LEU A 100 7.02 -7.17 2.04
N GLY A 101 5.79 -6.65 2.11
CA GLY A 101 5.27 -5.78 3.14
C GLY A 101 4.05 -6.40 3.82
N ASN A 102 3.71 -5.92 5.00
CA ASN A 102 2.60 -6.41 5.82
C ASN A 102 1.31 -5.66 5.49
N HIS A 103 0.26 -6.39 5.09
CA HIS A 103 -1.08 -5.86 4.82
C HIS A 103 -2.14 -6.37 5.81
N SER A 104 -1.74 -6.61 7.08
CA SER A 104 -2.48 -7.32 8.12
C SER A 104 -2.76 -8.80 7.81
N TYR A 105 -3.22 -9.54 8.82
CA TYR A 105 -3.44 -10.97 8.64
C TYR A 105 -4.75 -11.27 7.90
N SER A 106 -5.86 -10.72 8.37
CA SER A 106 -7.20 -11.01 7.86
C SER A 106 -7.86 -9.86 7.08
N HIS A 107 -7.08 -8.84 6.73
CA HIS A 107 -7.50 -7.66 5.96
C HIS A 107 -8.71 -6.91 6.57
N PRO A 108 -8.76 -6.63 7.89
CA PRO A 108 -9.86 -5.90 8.50
C PRO A 108 -9.68 -4.38 8.36
N LYS A 109 -10.75 -3.62 8.51
CA LYS A 109 -10.62 -2.19 8.78
C LYS A 109 -9.98 -2.02 10.16
N MET A 110 -8.77 -1.45 10.21
CA MET A 110 -7.92 -1.34 11.41
C MET A 110 -8.30 -0.17 12.33
N VAL A 111 -9.59 0.22 12.35
CA VAL A 111 -10.16 1.24 13.23
C VAL A 111 -11.05 0.60 14.30
N PHE A 112 -11.10 1.19 15.50
CA PHE A 112 -11.88 0.71 16.63
C PHE A 112 -11.57 -0.75 17.03
N LYS A 113 -10.31 -1.15 16.88
CA LYS A 113 -9.80 -2.47 17.28
C LYS A 113 -8.98 -2.34 18.57
N SER A 114 -8.93 -3.39 19.39
CA SER A 114 -8.07 -3.44 20.57
C SER A 114 -6.58 -3.50 20.17
N VAL A 115 -5.70 -3.09 21.06
CA VAL A 115 -4.25 -3.19 20.87
C VAL A 115 -3.84 -4.64 20.61
N SER A 116 -4.31 -5.59 21.41
CA SER A 116 -4.01 -7.01 21.25
C SER A 116 -4.47 -7.59 19.89
N PHE A 117 -5.63 -7.13 19.38
CA PHE A 117 -6.08 -7.50 18.04
C PHE A 117 -5.12 -6.96 16.97
N LEU A 118 -4.74 -5.68 17.07
CA LEU A 118 -3.84 -5.04 16.10
C LEU A 118 -2.46 -5.73 16.10
N GLU A 119 -1.90 -6.00 17.27
CA GLU A 119 -0.63 -6.71 17.43
C GLU A 119 -0.70 -8.11 16.82
N ASN A 120 -1.76 -8.88 17.10
CA ASN A 120 -1.92 -10.22 16.53
C ASN A 120 -2.01 -10.20 15.00
N GLU A 121 -2.74 -9.24 14.40
CA GLU A 121 -2.81 -9.07 12.94
C GLU A 121 -1.43 -8.77 12.32
N LEU A 122 -0.64 -7.93 12.99
CA LEU A 122 0.70 -7.56 12.55
C LEU A 122 1.69 -8.72 12.72
N ASP A 123 1.73 -9.34 13.92
CA ASP A 123 2.70 -10.39 14.25
C ASP A 123 2.52 -11.62 13.40
N ARG A 124 1.28 -12.07 13.21
CA ARG A 124 1.00 -13.25 12.37
C ARG A 124 1.42 -13.02 10.93
N THR A 125 1.21 -11.82 10.40
CA THR A 125 1.62 -11.49 9.03
C THR A 125 3.13 -11.37 8.92
N ASP A 126 3.79 -10.69 9.86
CA ASP A 126 5.25 -10.60 9.90
C ASP A 126 5.88 -12.00 9.96
N GLN A 127 5.31 -12.90 10.78
CA GLN A 127 5.78 -14.29 10.87
C GLN A 127 5.59 -15.05 9.55
N ALA A 128 4.44 -14.92 8.88
CA ALA A 128 4.18 -15.53 7.58
C ALA A 128 5.17 -15.04 6.52
N ILE A 129 5.45 -13.74 6.48
CA ILE A 129 6.46 -13.12 5.61
C ILE A 129 7.87 -13.68 5.91
N ARG A 130 8.24 -13.83 7.18
CA ARG A 130 9.53 -14.42 7.57
C ARG A 130 9.63 -15.89 7.17
N ASN A 131 8.55 -16.67 7.32
CA ASN A 131 8.47 -18.06 6.90
C ASN A 131 8.60 -18.24 5.38
N ALA A 132 8.19 -17.24 4.60
CA ALA A 132 8.44 -17.19 3.15
C ALA A 132 9.92 -16.93 2.79
N GLY A 133 10.79 -16.68 3.77
CA GLY A 133 12.22 -16.45 3.59
C GLY A 133 12.62 -14.96 3.44
N TYR A 134 11.69 -14.03 3.56
CA TYR A 134 12.01 -12.61 3.47
C TYR A 134 12.77 -12.12 4.70
N LYS A 135 13.95 -11.49 4.49
CA LYS A 135 14.84 -11.01 5.56
C LYS A 135 14.93 -9.48 5.66
N GLY A 136 14.36 -8.77 4.68
CA GLY A 136 14.42 -7.31 4.63
C GLY A 136 13.50 -6.63 5.63
N LYS A 137 13.47 -5.28 5.61
CA LYS A 137 12.55 -4.48 6.42
C LYS A 137 11.11 -4.71 5.99
N ILE A 138 10.22 -4.96 6.94
CA ILE A 138 8.78 -5.13 6.70
C ILE A 138 8.10 -3.80 6.99
N TYR A 139 7.66 -3.14 5.93
CA TYR A 139 6.77 -1.98 6.00
C TYR A 139 5.34 -2.43 6.15
N PHE A 140 4.48 -1.55 6.65
CA PHE A 140 3.07 -1.84 6.82
C PHE A 140 2.21 -0.95 5.91
N ARG A 141 1.17 -1.52 5.32
CA ARG A 141 0.12 -0.77 4.62
C ARG A 141 -1.23 -1.08 5.25
N PRO A 142 -1.95 -0.06 5.77
CA PRO A 142 -3.24 -0.30 6.42
C PRO A 142 -4.31 -0.68 5.39
N PRO A 143 -5.03 -1.81 5.58
CA PRO A 143 -6.16 -2.18 4.74
C PRO A 143 -7.17 -1.04 4.58
N TYR A 144 -7.65 -0.82 3.35
CA TYR A 144 -8.55 0.29 2.99
C TYR A 144 -8.00 1.70 3.33
N CYS A 145 -6.70 1.85 3.54
CA CYS A 145 -6.07 3.04 4.13
C CYS A 145 -6.62 3.43 5.53
N LYS A 146 -7.35 2.50 6.20
CA LYS A 146 -8.08 2.77 7.44
C LYS A 146 -7.19 2.66 8.67
N LYS A 147 -6.95 3.81 9.29
CA LYS A 147 -6.24 3.94 10.57
C LYS A 147 -6.85 5.09 11.37
N LEU A 148 -6.72 5.08 12.69
CA LEU A 148 -7.19 6.18 13.51
C LEU A 148 -6.19 6.43 14.66
N PHE A 149 -6.47 5.99 15.91
CA PHE A 149 -5.59 6.25 17.04
C PHE A 149 -4.64 5.09 17.35
N LEU A 150 -5.22 3.93 17.67
CA LEU A 150 -4.44 2.82 18.25
C LEU A 150 -3.47 2.20 17.25
N LEU A 151 -3.86 2.02 15.99
CA LEU A 151 -2.96 1.45 14.99
C LEU A 151 -1.67 2.27 14.80
N PRO A 152 -1.70 3.61 14.60
CA PRO A 152 -0.48 4.42 14.51
C PRO A 152 0.42 4.32 15.75
N TRP A 153 -0.18 4.24 16.95
CA TRP A 153 0.58 4.07 18.19
C TRP A 153 1.26 2.71 18.27
N VAL A 154 0.57 1.62 17.92
CA VAL A 154 1.13 0.27 17.88
C VAL A 154 2.28 0.22 16.87
N LEU A 155 2.11 0.75 15.66
CA LEU A 155 3.16 0.79 14.64
C LEU A 155 4.37 1.61 15.09
N LYS A 156 4.15 2.76 15.74
CA LYS A 156 5.23 3.56 16.34
C LYS A 156 6.02 2.75 17.38
N GLY A 157 5.35 2.04 18.28
CA GLY A 157 5.99 1.18 19.29
C GLY A 157 6.82 0.05 18.68
N ARG A 158 6.47 -0.39 17.46
CA ARG A 158 7.17 -1.45 16.69
C ARG A 158 8.26 -0.90 15.75
N ASN A 159 8.45 0.41 15.65
CA ASN A 159 9.27 1.07 14.61
C ASN A 159 8.88 0.62 13.19
N GLN A 160 7.60 0.32 12.98
CA GLN A 160 7.06 -0.12 11.71
C GLN A 160 6.45 1.08 10.97
N VAL A 161 7.01 1.40 9.80
CA VAL A 161 6.63 2.56 9.00
C VAL A 161 5.39 2.22 8.17
N SER A 162 4.41 3.12 8.16
CA SER A 162 3.25 3.04 7.28
C SER A 162 3.60 3.53 5.88
N ILE A 163 3.25 2.75 4.85
CA ILE A 163 3.37 3.13 3.44
C ILE A 163 1.98 3.24 2.85
N THR A 164 1.68 4.39 2.29
CA THR A 164 0.50 4.62 1.46
C THR A 164 0.92 4.77 0.00
N TRP A 165 0.26 5.61 -0.77
CA TRP A 165 0.51 5.80 -2.21
C TRP A 165 0.00 7.17 -2.66
N ASP A 166 0.59 7.70 -3.70
CA ASP A 166 0.13 8.90 -4.40
C ASP A 166 -0.71 8.54 -5.65
N ILE A 167 -0.46 7.39 -6.30
CA ILE A 167 -1.15 6.98 -7.52
C ILE A 167 -1.94 5.69 -7.31
N GLU A 168 -3.28 5.74 -7.48
CA GLU A 168 -4.18 4.59 -7.43
C GLU A 168 -5.27 4.73 -8.51
N PRO A 169 -5.03 4.26 -9.73
CA PRO A 169 -5.99 4.40 -10.83
C PRO A 169 -7.30 3.67 -10.57
N GLU A 170 -7.27 2.60 -9.78
CA GLU A 170 -8.42 1.74 -9.49
C GLU A 170 -9.50 2.41 -8.61
N SER A 171 -9.17 3.54 -7.98
CA SER A 171 -10.14 4.37 -7.24
C SER A 171 -11.17 5.05 -8.16
N TYR A 172 -10.88 5.14 -9.47
CA TYR A 172 -11.74 5.81 -10.44
C TYR A 172 -12.43 4.78 -11.32
N ALA A 173 -13.79 4.74 -11.28
CA ALA A 173 -14.57 3.71 -11.96
C ALA A 173 -14.35 3.70 -13.48
N GLU A 174 -14.22 4.87 -14.09
CA GLU A 174 -13.97 5.08 -15.52
C GLU A 174 -12.54 4.65 -15.92
N VAL A 175 -11.58 4.80 -15.03
CA VAL A 175 -10.17 4.43 -15.27
C VAL A 175 -9.96 2.93 -15.15
N ARG A 176 -10.44 2.32 -14.07
CA ARG A 176 -10.19 0.89 -13.75
C ARG A 176 -10.79 -0.10 -14.74
N SER A 177 -11.72 0.36 -15.59
CA SER A 177 -12.46 -0.48 -16.53
C SER A 177 -11.66 -0.89 -17.77
N LYS A 178 -10.49 -0.27 -18.02
CA LYS A 178 -9.68 -0.49 -19.22
C LYS A 178 -8.18 -0.38 -18.91
N ALA A 179 -7.39 -1.34 -19.37
CA ALA A 179 -5.94 -1.38 -19.16
C ALA A 179 -5.22 -0.13 -19.65
N HIS A 180 -5.59 0.39 -20.85
CA HIS A 180 -5.01 1.62 -21.38
C HIS A 180 -5.35 2.86 -20.54
N SER A 181 -6.58 2.93 -19.97
CA SER A 181 -6.95 4.04 -19.09
C SER A 181 -6.17 4.02 -17.77
N ILE A 182 -5.92 2.82 -17.22
CA ILE A 182 -5.05 2.63 -16.05
C ILE A 182 -3.64 3.10 -16.37
N ALA A 183 -3.08 2.66 -17.50
CA ALA A 183 -1.74 3.03 -17.93
C ALA A 183 -1.61 4.55 -18.16
N SER A 184 -2.55 5.18 -18.87
CA SER A 184 -2.56 6.64 -19.08
C SER A 184 -2.63 7.39 -17.77
N HIS A 185 -3.53 7.00 -16.85
CA HIS A 185 -3.66 7.62 -15.54
C HIS A 185 -2.35 7.62 -14.74
N ILE A 186 -1.60 6.50 -14.79
CA ILE A 186 -0.29 6.38 -14.15
C ILE A 186 0.73 7.30 -14.85
N ASN A 187 0.81 7.22 -16.19
CA ASN A 187 1.77 8.00 -16.99
C ASN A 187 1.62 9.51 -16.88
N ASP A 188 0.39 9.99 -16.64
CA ASP A 188 0.04 11.41 -16.53
C ASP A 188 0.33 12.00 -15.14
N ARG A 189 0.50 11.15 -14.11
CA ARG A 189 0.62 11.57 -12.71
C ARG A 189 1.95 11.23 -12.06
N VAL A 190 2.67 10.27 -12.64
CA VAL A 190 3.93 9.80 -12.09
C VAL A 190 4.97 10.90 -12.04
N HIS A 191 5.69 10.98 -10.93
CA HIS A 191 6.86 11.83 -10.72
C HIS A 191 7.96 11.03 -10.02
N PRO A 192 9.21 11.52 -10.01
CA PRO A 192 10.28 10.89 -9.23
C PRO A 192 9.90 10.80 -7.75
N GLY A 193 9.92 9.58 -7.21
CA GLY A 193 9.50 9.30 -5.84
C GLY A 193 8.07 8.75 -5.69
N SER A 194 7.27 8.65 -6.76
CA SER A 194 5.91 8.12 -6.71
C SER A 194 5.84 6.68 -6.22
N ILE A 195 4.79 6.37 -5.46
CA ILE A 195 4.40 5.03 -5.03
C ILE A 195 3.07 4.68 -5.69
N ILE A 196 3.10 3.75 -6.64
CA ILE A 196 1.95 3.32 -7.43
C ILE A 196 1.32 2.11 -6.76
N LEU A 197 0.02 2.16 -6.49
CA LEU A 197 -0.78 1.04 -5.99
C LEU A 197 -1.65 0.44 -7.08
N LEU A 198 -1.57 -0.89 -7.20
CA LEU A 198 -2.51 -1.73 -7.95
C LEU A 198 -2.89 -2.97 -7.14
N HIS A 199 -4.06 -3.52 -7.42
CA HIS A 199 -4.49 -4.84 -6.97
C HIS A 199 -4.50 -5.77 -8.18
N VAL A 200 -3.80 -6.92 -8.10
CA VAL A 200 -3.61 -7.80 -9.26
C VAL A 200 -3.94 -9.27 -8.96
N MET A 201 -4.21 -9.61 -7.70
CA MET A 201 -4.29 -10.99 -7.22
C MET A 201 -5.69 -11.62 -7.31
N TYR A 202 -6.68 -10.90 -7.87
CA TYR A 202 -8.08 -11.34 -7.96
C TYR A 202 -8.61 -11.36 -9.40
N ASP A 203 -9.63 -12.18 -9.67
CA ASP A 203 -10.23 -12.35 -11.01
C ASP A 203 -10.72 -11.02 -11.60
N GLN A 204 -11.38 -10.19 -10.80
CA GLN A 204 -11.92 -8.89 -11.22
C GLN A 204 -10.84 -7.82 -11.50
N ARG A 205 -9.56 -8.16 -11.39
CA ARG A 205 -8.41 -7.26 -11.61
C ARG A 205 -7.67 -7.54 -12.94
N GLU A 206 -8.34 -8.15 -13.89
CA GLU A 206 -7.78 -8.48 -15.19
C GLU A 206 -7.23 -7.25 -15.92
N GLU A 207 -7.96 -6.11 -15.92
CA GLU A 207 -7.50 -4.89 -16.58
C GLU A 207 -6.28 -4.27 -15.88
N SER A 208 -6.16 -4.41 -14.55
CA SER A 208 -4.94 -4.02 -13.81
C SER A 208 -3.75 -4.86 -14.25
N ARG A 209 -3.90 -6.18 -14.38
CA ARG A 209 -2.83 -7.06 -14.88
C ARG A 209 -2.43 -6.72 -16.31
N LYS A 210 -3.39 -6.53 -17.21
CA LYS A 210 -3.15 -6.13 -18.61
C LYS A 210 -2.48 -4.78 -18.74
N SER A 211 -2.67 -3.86 -17.80
CA SER A 211 -2.04 -2.54 -17.82
C SER A 211 -0.55 -2.57 -17.51
N LEU A 212 -0.05 -3.58 -16.77
CA LEU A 212 1.35 -3.68 -16.34
C LEU A 212 2.34 -3.54 -17.51
N PRO A 213 2.29 -4.37 -18.56
CA PRO A 213 3.23 -4.26 -19.67
C PRO A 213 3.15 -2.92 -20.42
N ILE A 214 1.99 -2.27 -20.40
CA ILE A 214 1.77 -1.01 -21.09
C ILE A 214 2.53 0.12 -20.39
N PHE A 215 2.18 0.42 -19.14
CA PHE A 215 2.80 1.56 -18.44
C PHE A 215 4.25 1.30 -18.03
N ILE A 216 4.64 0.05 -17.70
CA ILE A 216 6.04 -0.28 -17.38
C ILE A 216 6.94 0.10 -18.56
N LYS A 217 6.60 -0.35 -19.77
CA LYS A 217 7.36 -0.04 -20.99
C LYS A 217 7.41 1.45 -21.27
N GLU A 218 6.31 2.17 -21.08
CA GLU A 218 6.23 3.61 -21.31
C GLU A 218 7.08 4.39 -20.29
N LEU A 219 7.01 4.04 -19.01
CA LEU A 219 7.78 4.70 -17.96
C LEU A 219 9.28 4.42 -18.07
N GLN A 220 9.68 3.19 -18.46
CA GLN A 220 11.08 2.88 -18.74
C GLN A 220 11.61 3.71 -19.91
N LYS A 221 10.81 3.93 -20.97
CA LYS A 221 11.19 4.83 -22.08
C LYS A 221 11.35 6.29 -21.64
N LYS A 222 10.59 6.74 -20.65
CA LYS A 222 10.72 8.07 -20.02
C LYS A 222 11.91 8.17 -19.04
N GLY A 223 12.67 7.07 -18.86
CA GLY A 223 13.82 7.03 -17.96
C GLY A 223 13.52 6.67 -16.51
N TYR A 224 12.29 6.30 -16.17
CA TYR A 224 11.97 5.84 -14.82
C TYR A 224 12.55 4.45 -14.54
N ARG A 225 13.07 4.27 -13.34
CA ARG A 225 13.51 2.98 -12.79
C ARG A 225 12.59 2.54 -11.68
N PHE A 226 12.11 1.31 -11.80
CA PHE A 226 11.27 0.69 -10.78
C PHE A 226 12.15 0.07 -9.69
N VAL A 227 11.92 0.49 -8.46
CA VAL A 227 12.64 0.01 -7.27
C VAL A 227 11.66 -0.49 -6.22
N THR A 228 12.14 -1.23 -5.23
CA THR A 228 11.32 -1.60 -4.07
C THR A 228 11.05 -0.37 -3.18
N VAL A 229 10.03 -0.45 -2.33
CA VAL A 229 9.75 0.61 -1.34
C VAL A 229 10.96 0.83 -0.43
N ASP A 230 11.67 -0.22 -0.03
CA ASP A 230 12.86 -0.10 0.82
C ASP A 230 13.99 0.69 0.12
N GLU A 231 14.21 0.43 -1.17
CA GLU A 231 15.18 1.19 -1.97
C GLU A 231 14.74 2.65 -2.15
N LEU A 232 13.44 2.89 -2.42
CA LEU A 232 12.89 4.23 -2.56
C LEU A 232 13.05 5.04 -1.26
N VAL A 233 12.72 4.44 -0.11
CA VAL A 233 12.89 5.08 1.23
C VAL A 233 14.35 5.40 1.51
N ARG A 234 15.27 4.49 1.18
CA ARG A 234 16.70 4.76 1.36
C ARG A 234 17.20 5.92 0.49
N SER A 235 16.68 6.07 -0.72
CA SER A 235 17.01 7.18 -1.61
C SER A 235 16.41 8.49 -1.10
N GLY A 236 15.14 8.49 -0.70
CA GLY A 236 14.48 9.68 -0.14
C GLY A 236 15.13 10.21 1.13
N ASN A 237 15.64 9.33 1.99
CA ASN A 237 16.36 9.75 3.20
C ASN A 237 17.76 10.32 2.91
N LYS A 238 18.35 10.06 1.73
CA LYS A 238 19.65 10.67 1.32
C LYS A 238 19.47 12.06 0.74
N ASP A 239 18.39 12.30 0.00
CA ASP A 239 18.10 13.59 -0.63
C ASP A 239 17.51 14.61 0.35
N GLY A 240 17.04 14.17 1.53
CA GLY A 240 16.43 14.99 2.58
C GLY A 240 17.37 15.46 3.70
N VAL A 241 18.69 15.35 3.50
CA VAL A 241 19.73 15.87 4.44
C VAL A 241 20.35 17.15 3.92
#